data_8f8da7ec5bdb9305071761de8165f74d
#
_entry.id   8f8da7ec5bdb9305071761de8165f74d
#
_cell.length_a   1.000
_cell.length_b   1.000
_cell.length_c   1.000
_cell.angle_alpha   90.00
_cell.angle_beta   90.00
_cell.angle_gamma   90.00
#
_symmetry.space_group_name_H-M   'P 1'
#
loop_
_entity.id
_entity.type
_entity.pdbx_description
1 polymer ?
#
loop_
_entity_poly.entity_id
_entity_poly.type
_entity_poly.pdbx_seq_one_letter_code
_entity_poly.pdbx_strand_id
1 'polypeptide(L)'
;MKLVCSQAELNAALQLVSRAVASRPTHPVLANVLLTADAGTDRLSLTGFDLNLGIQTSLPASVDSSGAVTLPARLLGEIVSKLSSDSPVSLSSDTGADQVELTSSSGSYQMRGMPADDFPELPLVENGTALRVDPSSLLKALRATLFASSADEAKQLLTGVHLRFNQKRL
;
A
#
# COMPACT_ATOMS: atom_id res chain seq x y z
N MET A 1 -7.96 15.78 -6.78
CA MET A 1 -6.69 15.06 -7.04
C MET A 1 -6.57 14.80 -8.53
N LYS A 2 -5.38 15.09 -9.13
CA LYS A 2 -5.13 14.75 -10.53
C LYS A 2 -3.65 14.45 -10.73
N LEU A 3 -3.34 13.30 -11.32
CA LEU A 3 -1.97 12.82 -11.52
C LEU A 3 -1.84 11.88 -12.70
N VAL A 4 -0.58 11.67 -13.13
CA VAL A 4 -0.19 10.67 -14.12
C VAL A 4 1.01 9.89 -13.58
N CYS A 5 0.99 8.57 -13.68
CA CYS A 5 2.08 7.70 -13.26
C CYS A 5 2.29 6.51 -14.19
N SER A 6 3.39 5.79 -14.01
CA SER A 6 3.67 4.54 -14.71
C SER A 6 2.73 3.42 -14.25
N GLN A 7 2.12 2.70 -15.21
CA GLN A 7 1.32 1.51 -14.90
C GLN A 7 2.13 0.45 -14.15
N ALA A 8 3.37 0.19 -14.58
CA ALA A 8 4.21 -0.84 -13.98
C ALA A 8 4.54 -0.53 -12.51
N GLU A 9 4.86 0.73 -12.19
CA GLU A 9 5.14 1.17 -10.82
C GLU A 9 3.88 1.15 -9.96
N LEU A 10 2.75 1.61 -10.51
CA LEU A 10 1.46 1.57 -9.81
C LEU A 10 1.05 0.12 -9.51
N ASN A 11 1.20 -0.79 -10.48
CA ASN A 11 0.88 -2.20 -10.29
C ASN A 11 1.77 -2.85 -9.22
N ALA A 12 3.07 -2.59 -9.24
CA ALA A 12 4.01 -3.10 -8.23
C ALA A 12 3.67 -2.56 -6.82
N ALA A 13 3.36 -1.27 -6.71
CA ALA A 13 2.93 -0.65 -5.45
C ALA A 13 1.63 -1.26 -4.92
N LEU A 14 0.62 -1.45 -5.79
CA LEU A 14 -0.65 -2.08 -5.42
C LEU A 14 -0.47 -3.54 -4.97
N GLN A 15 0.35 -4.32 -5.65
CA GLN A 15 0.67 -5.70 -5.24
C GLN A 15 1.32 -5.75 -3.85
N LEU A 16 2.15 -4.75 -3.53
CA LEU A 16 2.80 -4.66 -2.22
C LEU A 16 1.80 -4.32 -1.12
N VAL A 17 1.04 -3.23 -1.27
CA VAL A 17 0.11 -2.75 -0.23
C VAL A 17 -1.11 -3.64 -0.05
N SER A 18 -1.53 -4.37 -1.09
CA SER A 18 -2.65 -5.31 -1.01
C SER A 18 -2.44 -6.44 0.00
N ARG A 19 -1.20 -6.70 0.41
CA ARG A 19 -0.89 -7.67 1.47
C ARG A 19 -1.33 -7.22 2.85
N ALA A 20 -1.51 -5.90 3.04
CA ALA A 20 -2.02 -5.30 4.27
C ALA A 20 -3.47 -4.81 4.12
N VAL A 21 -4.20 -5.30 3.13
CA VAL A 21 -5.63 -4.98 2.96
C VAL A 21 -6.46 -6.13 3.52
N ALA A 22 -7.42 -5.81 4.38
CA ALA A 22 -8.27 -6.81 5.01
C ALA A 22 -9.15 -7.56 3.98
N SER A 23 -9.11 -8.89 3.99
CA SER A 23 -9.97 -9.72 3.15
C SER A 23 -11.41 -9.80 3.66
N ARG A 24 -11.61 -9.65 4.97
CA ARG A 24 -12.90 -9.59 5.66
C ARG A 24 -12.88 -8.42 6.65
N PRO A 25 -12.99 -7.18 6.15
CA PRO A 25 -12.82 -6.02 6.97
C PRO A 25 -13.97 -5.83 7.96
N THR A 26 -13.64 -5.41 9.18
CA THR A 26 -14.62 -4.95 10.17
C THR A 26 -15.23 -3.60 9.79
N HIS A 27 -14.45 -2.77 9.11
CA HIS A 27 -14.87 -1.48 8.55
C HIS A 27 -14.66 -1.49 7.04
N PRO A 28 -15.64 -1.09 6.23
CA PRO A 28 -15.56 -1.15 4.75
C PRO A 28 -14.30 -0.47 4.16
N VAL A 29 -13.85 0.64 4.76
CA VAL A 29 -12.67 1.38 4.31
C VAL A 29 -11.38 0.55 4.35
N LEU A 30 -11.29 -0.47 5.22
CA LEU A 30 -10.12 -1.36 5.31
C LEU A 30 -9.99 -2.35 4.13
N ALA A 31 -11.02 -2.45 3.28
CA ALA A 31 -10.92 -3.14 1.99
C ALA A 31 -10.31 -2.25 0.89
N ASN A 32 -10.12 -0.97 1.20
CA ASN A 32 -9.58 0.01 0.27
C ASN A 32 -8.07 0.19 0.47
N VAL A 33 -7.44 0.75 -0.53
CA VAL A 33 -6.11 1.35 -0.45
C VAL A 33 -6.27 2.87 -0.42
N LEU A 34 -5.57 3.53 0.50
CA LEU A 34 -5.49 4.99 0.53
C LEU A 34 -4.44 5.45 -0.49
N LEU A 35 -4.85 6.33 -1.39
CA LEU A 35 -3.99 7.02 -2.35
C LEU A 35 -3.83 8.47 -1.89
N THR A 36 -2.59 8.94 -1.79
CA THR A 36 -2.28 10.33 -1.46
C THR A 36 -1.32 10.89 -2.50
N ALA A 37 -1.78 11.88 -3.25
CA ALA A 37 -1.00 12.57 -4.26
C ALA A 37 -0.46 13.90 -3.68
N ASP A 38 0.84 14.12 -3.82
CA ASP A 38 1.52 15.31 -3.34
C ASP A 38 2.22 16.03 -4.51
N ALA A 39 1.70 17.20 -4.89
CA ALA A 39 2.26 18.02 -5.95
C ALA A 39 3.59 18.69 -5.56
N GLY A 40 3.88 18.82 -4.25
CA GLY A 40 5.15 19.39 -3.77
C GLY A 40 6.35 18.46 -3.96
N THR A 41 6.10 17.15 -3.97
CA THR A 41 7.13 16.11 -4.12
C THR A 41 7.02 15.29 -5.40
N ASP A 42 5.99 15.54 -6.22
CA ASP A 42 5.67 14.75 -7.42
C ASP A 42 5.61 13.23 -7.12
N ARG A 43 4.88 12.87 -6.07
CA ARG A 43 4.74 11.48 -5.64
C ARG A 43 3.29 11.10 -5.38
N LEU A 44 3.00 9.84 -5.70
CA LEU A 44 1.81 9.14 -5.27
C LEU A 44 2.19 8.14 -4.18
N SER A 45 1.61 8.29 -3.00
CA SER A 45 1.73 7.33 -1.89
C SER A 45 0.51 6.42 -1.86
N LEU A 46 0.75 5.13 -1.61
CA LEU A 46 -0.26 4.11 -1.40
C LEU A 46 -0.11 3.53 0.01
N THR A 47 -1.23 3.38 0.71
CA THR A 47 -1.26 2.79 2.06
C THR A 47 -2.34 1.72 2.13
N GLY A 48 -1.96 0.52 2.57
CA GLY A 48 -2.87 -0.55 2.98
C GLY A 48 -2.73 -0.79 4.47
N PHE A 49 -3.84 -1.04 5.18
CA PHE A 49 -3.84 -1.26 6.62
C PHE A 49 -5.03 -2.13 7.04
N ASP A 50 -4.77 -3.21 7.78
CA ASP A 50 -5.79 -4.12 8.30
C ASP A 50 -5.94 -4.04 9.84
N LEU A 51 -5.39 -3.00 10.47
CA LEU A 51 -5.26 -2.73 11.91
C LEU A 51 -4.16 -3.53 12.62
N ASN A 52 -3.60 -4.57 11.99
CA ASN A 52 -2.47 -5.35 12.52
C ASN A 52 -1.21 -5.12 11.70
N LEU A 53 -1.35 -5.08 10.38
CA LEU A 53 -0.27 -4.85 9.43
C LEU A 53 -0.58 -3.60 8.60
N GLY A 54 0.35 -2.65 8.60
CA GLY A 54 0.32 -1.49 7.71
C GLY A 54 1.48 -1.54 6.72
N ILE A 55 1.21 -1.31 5.45
CA ILE A 55 2.22 -1.14 4.40
C ILE A 55 1.97 0.17 3.70
N GLN A 56 2.99 1.01 3.67
CA GLN A 56 3.00 2.24 2.90
C GLN A 56 4.15 2.22 1.90
N THR A 57 3.89 2.64 0.68
CA THR A 57 4.90 2.82 -0.36
C THR A 57 4.58 4.04 -1.19
N SER A 58 5.56 4.55 -1.92
CA SER A 58 5.34 5.69 -2.82
C SER A 58 6.08 5.49 -4.14
N LEU A 59 5.52 6.04 -5.21
CA LEU A 59 6.08 6.02 -6.55
C LEU A 59 6.14 7.44 -7.14
N PRO A 60 7.02 7.69 -8.11
CA PRO A 60 7.04 8.94 -8.87
C PRO A 60 5.73 9.11 -9.65
N ALA A 61 5.20 10.32 -9.64
CA ALA A 61 4.01 10.68 -10.40
C ALA A 61 4.08 12.15 -10.78
N SER A 62 3.60 12.50 -11.96
CA SER A 62 3.35 13.91 -12.30
C SER A 62 2.04 14.33 -11.66
N VAL A 63 2.08 15.16 -10.64
CA VAL A 63 0.90 15.54 -9.85
C VAL A 63 0.47 16.96 -10.19
N ASP A 64 -0.64 17.10 -10.93
CA ASP A 64 -1.23 18.41 -11.26
C ASP A 64 -1.94 19.05 -10.06
N SER A 65 -2.63 18.22 -9.25
CA SER A 65 -3.29 18.68 -8.02
C SER A 65 -3.23 17.63 -6.92
N SER A 66 -2.78 18.05 -5.74
CA SER A 66 -2.73 17.23 -4.54
C SER A 66 -4.13 16.80 -4.09
N GLY A 67 -4.19 15.70 -3.35
CA GLY A 67 -5.42 15.20 -2.74
C GLY A 67 -5.26 13.75 -2.30
N ALA A 68 -6.28 13.27 -1.59
CA ALA A 68 -6.31 11.92 -1.09
C ALA A 68 -7.71 11.30 -1.29
N VAL A 69 -7.73 10.00 -1.53
CA VAL A 69 -8.95 9.21 -1.70
C VAL A 69 -8.67 7.75 -1.40
N THR A 70 -9.65 7.00 -0.93
CA THR A 70 -9.52 5.55 -0.82
C THR A 70 -10.26 4.84 -1.94
N LEU A 71 -9.65 3.81 -2.50
CA LEU A 71 -10.25 2.99 -3.56
C LEU A 71 -10.26 1.51 -3.20
N PRO A 72 -11.26 0.74 -3.63
CA PRO A 72 -11.29 -0.71 -3.43
C PRO A 72 -10.03 -1.36 -4.00
N ALA A 73 -9.17 -1.88 -3.11
CA ALA A 73 -7.83 -2.37 -3.46
C ALA A 73 -7.88 -3.48 -4.52
N ARG A 74 -8.81 -4.41 -4.36
CA ARG A 74 -8.99 -5.53 -5.29
C ARG A 74 -9.39 -5.05 -6.70
N LEU A 75 -10.40 -4.18 -6.78
CA LEU A 75 -10.90 -3.67 -8.06
C LEU A 75 -9.82 -2.85 -8.78
N LEU A 76 -9.17 -1.93 -8.07
CA LEU A 76 -8.08 -1.13 -8.62
C LEU A 76 -6.93 -2.01 -9.11
N GLY A 77 -6.53 -3.01 -8.31
CA GLY A 77 -5.48 -3.96 -8.69
C GLY A 77 -5.83 -4.80 -9.91
N GLU A 78 -7.06 -5.30 -9.99
CA GLU A 78 -7.56 -6.04 -11.16
C GLU A 78 -7.56 -5.20 -12.44
N ILE A 79 -8.02 -3.94 -12.38
CA ILE A 79 -7.98 -3.02 -13.50
C ILE A 79 -6.53 -2.75 -13.93
N VAL A 80 -5.71 -2.25 -13.00
CA VAL A 80 -4.33 -1.85 -13.31
C VAL A 80 -3.49 -3.01 -13.85
N SER A 81 -3.68 -4.23 -13.34
CA SER A 81 -2.97 -5.43 -13.82
C SER A 81 -3.29 -5.82 -15.26
N LYS A 82 -4.42 -5.37 -15.81
CA LYS A 82 -4.85 -5.65 -17.20
C LYS A 82 -4.49 -4.55 -18.18
N LEU A 83 -4.02 -3.40 -17.72
CA LEU A 83 -3.56 -2.32 -18.57
C LEU A 83 -2.18 -2.66 -19.16
N SER A 84 -1.85 -2.04 -20.30
CA SER A 84 -0.53 -2.16 -20.90
C SER A 84 0.54 -1.55 -20.00
N SER A 85 1.64 -2.27 -19.77
CA SER A 85 2.76 -1.82 -18.95
C SER A 85 3.48 -0.58 -19.50
N ASP A 86 3.39 -0.38 -20.81
CA ASP A 86 4.11 0.69 -21.51
C ASP A 86 3.30 2.00 -21.57
N SER A 87 2.09 1.99 -21.03
CA SER A 87 1.20 3.17 -21.07
C SER A 87 1.12 3.87 -19.73
N PRO A 88 1.15 5.22 -19.72
CA PRO A 88 0.88 5.96 -18.50
C PRO A 88 -0.58 5.78 -18.07
N VAL A 89 -0.81 5.87 -16.77
CA VAL A 89 -2.12 5.85 -16.15
C VAL A 89 -2.40 7.21 -15.55
N SER A 90 -3.52 7.81 -15.93
CA SER A 90 -4.02 9.04 -15.32
C SER A 90 -5.09 8.70 -14.27
N LEU A 91 -5.00 9.32 -13.12
CA LEU A 91 -6.00 9.26 -12.06
C LEU A 91 -6.52 10.68 -11.82
N SER A 92 -7.83 10.85 -11.85
CA SER A 92 -8.48 12.12 -11.55
C SER A 92 -9.69 11.91 -10.64
N SER A 93 -9.85 12.80 -9.66
CA SER A 93 -11.05 12.90 -8.83
C SER A 93 -11.40 14.36 -8.63
N ASP A 94 -12.69 14.68 -8.71
CA ASP A 94 -13.18 16.01 -8.36
C ASP A 94 -13.11 16.22 -6.84
N THR A 95 -12.95 17.47 -6.43
CA THR A 95 -12.91 17.84 -5.02
C THR A 95 -14.26 17.54 -4.36
N GLY A 96 -14.26 16.63 -3.37
CA GLY A 96 -15.47 16.22 -2.66
C GLY A 96 -16.30 15.14 -3.35
N ALA A 97 -15.86 14.61 -4.48
CA ALA A 97 -16.52 13.48 -5.13
C ALA A 97 -15.85 12.17 -4.72
N ASP A 98 -16.67 11.19 -4.31
CA ASP A 98 -16.21 9.82 -4.03
C ASP A 98 -15.87 9.03 -5.31
N GLN A 99 -15.84 9.70 -6.46
CA GLN A 99 -15.57 9.07 -7.76
C GLN A 99 -14.18 9.41 -8.25
N VAL A 100 -13.48 8.37 -8.69
CA VAL A 100 -12.17 8.49 -9.33
C VAL A 100 -12.25 7.91 -10.73
N GLU A 101 -11.80 8.68 -11.69
CA GLU A 101 -11.62 8.24 -13.06
C GLU A 101 -10.17 7.80 -13.25
N LEU A 102 -9.98 6.58 -13.74
CA LEU A 102 -8.71 6.03 -14.18
C LEU A 102 -8.74 5.95 -15.70
N THR A 103 -7.83 6.64 -16.37
CA THR A 103 -7.72 6.65 -17.82
C THR A 103 -6.37 6.10 -18.26
N SER A 104 -6.38 5.28 -19.31
CA SER A 104 -5.21 4.72 -19.95
C SER A 104 -5.40 4.67 -21.48
N SER A 105 -4.40 4.23 -22.22
CA SER A 105 -4.51 4.03 -23.67
C SER A 105 -5.61 3.04 -24.09
N SER A 106 -6.02 2.13 -23.19
CA SER A 106 -7.04 1.10 -23.46
C SER A 106 -8.46 1.51 -23.07
N GLY A 107 -8.65 2.67 -22.43
CA GLY A 107 -9.97 3.17 -22.05
C GLY A 107 -9.99 3.93 -20.73
N SER A 108 -11.20 4.27 -20.30
CA SER A 108 -11.49 4.98 -19.06
C SER A 108 -12.36 4.10 -18.14
N TYR A 109 -12.07 4.13 -16.85
CA TYR A 109 -12.76 3.38 -15.80
C TYR A 109 -13.17 4.34 -14.69
N GLN A 110 -14.44 4.29 -14.31
CA GLN A 110 -14.92 5.05 -13.16
C GLN A 110 -15.06 4.12 -11.95
N MET A 111 -14.48 4.52 -10.85
CA MET A 111 -14.54 3.79 -9.59
C MET A 111 -15.09 4.69 -8.48
N ARG A 112 -15.91 4.09 -7.63
CA ARG A 112 -16.36 4.76 -6.42
C ARG A 112 -15.41 4.45 -5.28
N GLY A 113 -14.90 5.49 -4.65
CA GLY A 113 -14.06 5.45 -3.47
C GLY A 113 -14.82 5.81 -2.19
N MET A 114 -14.05 6.08 -1.16
CA MET A 114 -14.50 6.64 0.11
C MET A 114 -13.57 7.79 0.50
N PRO A 115 -14.03 8.72 1.36
CA PRO A 115 -13.18 9.80 1.86
C PRO A 115 -11.90 9.28 2.50
N ALA A 116 -10.80 10.00 2.32
CA ALA A 116 -9.52 9.65 2.92
C ALA A 116 -9.55 9.76 4.45
N ASP A 117 -10.37 10.65 5.00
CA ASP A 117 -10.52 10.89 6.44
C ASP A 117 -11.12 9.69 7.18
N ASP A 118 -11.83 8.81 6.47
CA ASP A 118 -12.36 7.56 7.04
C ASP A 118 -11.27 6.48 7.20
N PHE A 119 -10.10 6.65 6.55
CA PHE A 119 -9.02 5.68 6.60
C PHE A 119 -8.18 5.88 7.87
N PRO A 120 -7.97 4.83 8.69
CA PRO A 120 -7.23 4.96 9.94
C PRO A 120 -5.74 5.29 9.68
N GLU A 121 -5.21 6.17 10.52
CA GLU A 121 -3.79 6.52 10.48
C GLU A 121 -2.91 5.32 10.84
N LEU A 122 -1.79 5.18 10.15
CA LEU A 122 -0.76 4.20 10.52
C LEU A 122 -0.07 4.66 11.82
N PRO A 123 0.05 3.78 12.83
CA PRO A 123 0.80 4.11 14.04
C PRO A 123 2.28 4.32 13.69
N LEU A 124 2.79 5.50 14.00
CA LEU A 124 4.19 5.84 13.82
C LEU A 124 5.01 5.49 15.06
N VAL A 125 6.24 4.99 14.85
CA VAL A 125 7.20 4.76 15.94
C VAL A 125 8.00 6.05 16.15
N GLU A 126 7.53 6.92 17.06
CA GLU A 126 8.12 8.24 17.27
C GLU A 126 9.46 8.21 18.04
N ASN A 127 9.61 7.27 18.97
CA ASN A 127 10.77 7.19 19.89
C ASN A 127 11.55 5.87 19.75
N GLY A 128 11.63 5.32 18.54
CA GLY A 128 12.31 4.07 18.25
C GLY A 128 13.80 4.25 17.96
N THR A 129 14.60 3.21 18.20
CA THR A 129 15.97 3.14 17.73
C THR A 129 16.01 2.59 16.32
N ALA A 130 16.49 3.37 15.35
CA ALA A 130 16.63 2.91 13.97
C ALA A 130 17.84 1.98 13.84
N LEU A 131 17.62 0.80 13.26
CA LEU A 131 18.66 -0.15 12.93
C LEU A 131 18.78 -0.31 11.41
N ARG A 132 20.02 -0.29 10.92
CA ARG A 132 20.30 -0.62 9.52
C ARG A 132 20.77 -2.07 9.45
N VAL A 133 20.06 -2.86 8.66
CA VAL A 133 20.33 -4.29 8.47
C VAL A 133 20.51 -4.56 6.99
N ASP A 134 21.45 -5.43 6.64
CA ASP A 134 21.59 -5.92 5.26
C ASP A 134 20.35 -6.74 4.88
N PRO A 135 19.60 -6.35 3.81
CA PRO A 135 18.37 -7.03 3.44
C PRO A 135 18.55 -8.50 3.09
N SER A 136 19.69 -8.86 2.47
CA SER A 136 19.98 -10.24 2.06
C SER A 136 20.18 -11.14 3.27
N SER A 137 20.90 -10.66 4.28
CA SER A 137 21.14 -11.37 5.54
C SER A 137 19.85 -11.53 6.33
N LEU A 138 19.03 -10.48 6.45
CA LEU A 138 17.75 -10.54 7.12
C LEU A 138 16.81 -11.54 6.44
N LEU A 139 16.70 -11.48 5.11
CA LEU A 139 15.85 -12.38 4.34
C LEU A 139 16.29 -13.85 4.50
N LYS A 140 17.61 -14.12 4.49
CA LYS A 140 18.17 -15.46 4.71
C LYS A 140 17.83 -15.97 6.11
N ALA A 141 17.98 -15.14 7.14
CA ALA A 141 17.65 -15.50 8.52
C ALA A 141 16.15 -15.79 8.70
N LEU A 142 15.28 -14.93 8.14
CA LEU A 142 13.83 -15.14 8.18
C LEU A 142 13.42 -16.42 7.47
N ARG A 143 13.95 -16.71 6.29
CA ARG A 143 13.67 -17.96 5.55
C ARG A 143 14.12 -19.21 6.31
N ALA A 144 15.21 -19.09 7.08
CA ALA A 144 15.73 -20.20 7.88
C ALA A 144 14.94 -20.47 9.16
N THR A 145 14.04 -19.57 9.57
CA THR A 145 13.32 -19.67 10.86
C THR A 145 11.80 -19.70 10.71
N LEU A 146 11.23 -19.04 9.70
CA LEU A 146 9.78 -18.93 9.49
C LEU A 146 9.06 -20.27 9.40
N PHE A 147 9.70 -21.32 8.88
CA PHE A 147 9.08 -22.65 8.76
C PHE A 147 8.77 -23.28 10.13
N ALA A 148 9.41 -22.83 11.20
CA ALA A 148 9.20 -23.31 12.57
C ALA A 148 8.11 -22.51 13.31
N SER A 149 7.56 -21.43 12.72
CA SER A 149 6.46 -20.69 13.32
C SER A 149 5.15 -21.45 13.15
N SER A 150 4.25 -21.32 14.13
CA SER A 150 2.93 -21.95 14.09
C SER A 150 1.99 -21.21 13.14
N ALA A 151 1.14 -21.95 12.42
CA ALA A 151 0.01 -21.39 11.71
C ALA A 151 -1.27 -21.28 12.58
N ASP A 152 -1.20 -21.77 13.84
CA ASP A 152 -2.32 -21.74 14.78
C ASP A 152 -2.38 -20.39 15.50
N GLU A 153 -3.30 -19.53 15.09
CA GLU A 153 -3.51 -18.19 15.65
C GLU A 153 -3.94 -18.21 17.13
N ALA A 154 -4.46 -19.32 17.64
CA ALA A 154 -4.77 -19.45 19.06
C ALA A 154 -3.51 -19.40 19.95
N LYS A 155 -2.33 -19.65 19.36
CA LYS A 155 -1.03 -19.58 20.03
C LYS A 155 -0.19 -18.42 19.54
N GLN A 156 -0.69 -17.21 19.68
CA GLN A 156 -0.10 -15.96 19.12
C GLN A 156 1.42 -15.84 19.29
N LEU A 157 1.97 -16.19 20.45
CA LEU A 157 3.43 -16.12 20.68
C LEU A 157 4.26 -17.06 19.78
N LEU A 158 3.65 -18.13 19.27
CA LEU A 158 4.32 -19.11 18.43
C LEU A 158 4.19 -18.79 16.94
N THR A 159 3.36 -17.83 16.54
CA THR A 159 3.20 -17.43 15.14
C THR A 159 4.27 -16.43 14.67
N GLY A 160 5.03 -15.86 15.60
CA GLY A 160 6.06 -14.86 15.34
C GLY A 160 7.48 -15.39 15.32
N VAL A 161 8.38 -14.61 14.76
CA VAL A 161 9.83 -14.80 14.85
C VAL A 161 10.40 -13.81 15.85
N HIS A 162 11.13 -14.32 16.84
CA HIS A 162 11.81 -13.49 17.84
C HIS A 162 13.09 -12.90 17.23
N LEU A 163 13.14 -11.58 17.08
CA LEU A 163 14.33 -10.86 16.63
C LEU A 163 15.11 -10.33 17.85
N ARG A 164 16.39 -10.68 17.95
CA ARG A 164 17.30 -10.21 19.00
C ARG A 164 18.43 -9.43 18.36
N PHE A 165 18.53 -8.15 18.70
CA PHE A 165 19.63 -7.28 18.26
C PHE A 165 20.65 -7.14 19.38
N ASN A 166 21.85 -7.67 19.19
CA ASN A 166 23.01 -7.39 20.01
C ASN A 166 23.98 -6.53 19.20
N GLN A 167 24.63 -5.56 19.84
CA GLN A 167 25.46 -4.46 19.31
C GLN A 167 26.22 -4.67 17.97
N LYS A 168 26.30 -5.87 17.42
CA LYS A 168 26.93 -6.18 16.11
C LYS A 168 26.34 -7.37 15.35
N ARG A 169 25.26 -8.03 15.83
CA ARG A 169 24.68 -9.22 15.16
C ARG A 169 23.16 -9.25 15.31
N LEU A 170 22.52 -9.64 14.24
CA LEU A 170 21.10 -10.00 14.18
C LEU A 170 20.94 -11.43 14.63
#